data_ab9a17b50df76dab44948df2ce24ef15
#
_entry.id   ab9a17b50df76dab44948df2ce24ef15
#
_cell.length_a   1.000
_cell.length_b   1.000
_cell.length_c   1.000
_cell.angle_alpha   90.00
_cell.angle_beta   90.00
_cell.angle_gamma   90.00
#
_symmetry.space_group_name_H-M   'P 1'
#
loop_
_entity.id
_entity.type
_entity.pdbx_description
1 polymer ?
#
loop_
_entity_poly.entity_id
_entity_poly.type
_entity_poly.pdbx_seq_one_letter_code
_entity_poly.pdbx_strand_id
1 'polypeptide(L)'
;MLIYSLLHLSGYDLTIEDLKDFRQLHSKTAGHPEYGITPGVETTTGPLGQGLSNAVGMAIAEKILANKFNTDKHKVIDHMTYVFTGDGCLMEGISHEACSLAGTLRLGKLVVLYDDNNISIDGEVDGWFTEDIPSRFESYGWEVIPDIDGHDSEEVDKALIKAKLNTEKPTLICCKTVIGKGSPNKEGTASTHGSPLGDEEIAQMR
;
A
#
# COMPACT_ATOMS: atom_id res chain seq x y z
N MET A 1 10.25 -3.33 6.34
CA MET A 1 10.15 -4.26 7.51
C MET A 1 8.74 -4.72 7.78
N LEU A 2 7.69 -3.87 7.71
CA LEU A 2 6.30 -4.26 8.04
C LEU A 2 5.84 -5.54 7.31
N ILE A 3 5.98 -5.60 5.97
CA ILE A 3 5.58 -6.79 5.19
C ILE A 3 6.24 -8.07 5.68
N TYR A 4 7.54 -8.03 5.99
CA TYR A 4 8.29 -9.21 6.45
C TYR A 4 7.83 -9.66 7.84
N SER A 5 7.56 -8.71 8.73
CA SER A 5 7.03 -9.03 10.06
C SER A 5 5.65 -9.67 9.98
N LEU A 6 4.78 -9.17 9.10
CA LEU A 6 3.45 -9.74 8.88
C LEU A 6 3.52 -11.13 8.24
N LEU A 7 4.40 -11.33 7.26
CA LEU A 7 4.63 -12.65 6.66
C LEU A 7 5.14 -13.67 7.70
N HIS A 8 6.09 -13.28 8.56
CA HIS A 8 6.56 -14.11 9.66
C HIS A 8 5.41 -14.49 10.61
N LEU A 9 4.64 -13.51 11.07
CA LEU A 9 3.52 -13.71 11.98
C LEU A 9 2.37 -14.53 11.37
N SER A 10 2.23 -14.50 10.06
CA SER A 10 1.22 -15.25 9.31
C SER A 10 1.67 -16.68 8.96
N GLY A 11 2.87 -17.11 9.39
CA GLY A 11 3.36 -18.47 9.22
C GLY A 11 4.01 -18.78 7.88
N TYR A 12 4.39 -17.78 7.10
CA TYR A 12 5.25 -17.98 5.94
C TYR A 12 6.65 -18.45 6.38
N ASP A 13 7.39 -19.08 5.46
CA ASP A 13 8.77 -19.54 5.70
C ASP A 13 9.74 -18.35 5.78
N LEU A 14 9.58 -17.57 6.84
CA LEU A 14 10.40 -16.42 7.19
C LEU A 14 10.64 -16.42 8.68
N THR A 15 11.88 -16.61 9.10
CA THR A 15 12.26 -16.76 10.49
C THR A 15 12.59 -15.42 11.16
N ILE A 16 12.70 -15.42 12.49
CA ILE A 16 13.20 -14.25 13.25
C ILE A 16 14.63 -13.90 12.82
N GLU A 17 15.47 -14.89 12.49
CA GLU A 17 16.84 -14.63 12.02
C GLU A 17 16.82 -13.95 10.65
N ASP A 18 15.90 -14.36 9.74
CA ASP A 18 15.70 -13.64 8.47
C ASP A 18 15.29 -12.18 8.71
N LEU A 19 14.48 -11.89 9.74
CA LEU A 19 14.09 -10.51 10.09
C LEU A 19 15.27 -9.71 10.66
N LYS A 20 16.17 -10.32 11.43
CA LYS A 20 17.39 -9.68 11.93
C LYS A 20 18.36 -9.32 10.80
N ASP A 21 18.38 -10.12 9.74
CA ASP A 21 19.19 -9.89 8.55
C ASP A 21 18.57 -8.87 7.58
N PHE A 22 17.63 -8.06 8.03
CA PHE A 22 16.98 -7.03 7.20
C PHE A 22 18.00 -6.13 6.50
N ARG A 23 17.88 -6.02 5.16
CA ARG A 23 18.77 -5.25 4.29
C ARG A 23 20.22 -5.75 4.22
N GLN A 24 20.51 -6.93 4.74
CA GLN A 24 21.83 -7.53 4.55
C GLN A 24 21.95 -8.18 3.16
N LEU A 25 23.15 -8.23 2.63
CA LEU A 25 23.41 -8.82 1.31
C LEU A 25 22.98 -10.30 1.30
N HIS A 26 22.23 -10.70 0.30
CA HIS A 26 21.67 -12.05 0.12
C HIS A 26 20.64 -12.49 1.16
N SER A 27 20.14 -11.58 2.02
CA SER A 27 19.06 -11.92 2.94
C SER A 27 17.72 -12.08 2.21
N LYS A 28 16.79 -12.87 2.80
CA LYS A 28 15.41 -12.95 2.32
C LYS A 28 14.63 -11.64 2.53
N THR A 29 15.15 -10.74 3.38
CA THR A 29 14.50 -9.49 3.78
C THR A 29 15.21 -8.28 3.19
N ALA A 30 15.24 -8.20 1.88
CA ALA A 30 15.84 -7.09 1.13
C ALA A 30 15.20 -5.75 1.51
N GLY A 31 15.90 -4.64 1.28
CA GLY A 31 15.38 -3.29 1.51
C GLY A 31 14.11 -2.99 0.72
N HIS A 32 14.00 -3.57 -0.47
CA HIS A 32 12.79 -3.59 -1.31
C HIS A 32 12.37 -5.04 -1.52
N PRO A 33 11.08 -5.39 -1.28
CA PRO A 33 10.61 -6.75 -1.45
C PRO A 33 10.78 -7.25 -2.88
N GLU A 34 11.22 -8.49 -3.03
CA GLU A 34 11.47 -9.11 -4.33
C GLU A 34 10.66 -10.39 -4.50
N TYR A 35 9.92 -10.46 -5.61
CA TYR A 35 9.20 -11.65 -6.00
C TYR A 35 10.17 -12.81 -6.25
N GLY A 36 9.85 -13.98 -5.71
CA GLY A 36 10.67 -15.19 -5.85
C GLY A 36 11.85 -15.30 -4.87
N ILE A 37 12.15 -14.26 -4.09
CA ILE A 37 13.16 -14.29 -3.02
C ILE A 37 12.50 -14.52 -1.65
N THR A 38 11.52 -13.69 -1.32
CA THR A 38 10.81 -13.80 -0.04
C THR A 38 9.50 -14.55 -0.22
N PRO A 39 9.27 -15.66 0.51
CA PRO A 39 7.99 -16.35 0.49
C PRO A 39 6.83 -15.41 0.86
N GLY A 40 5.78 -15.39 0.02
CA GLY A 40 4.60 -14.55 0.24
C GLY A 40 4.67 -13.16 -0.40
N VAL A 41 5.80 -12.75 -0.97
CA VAL A 41 5.89 -11.53 -1.77
C VAL A 41 5.36 -11.80 -3.19
N GLU A 42 4.31 -11.08 -3.57
CA GLU A 42 3.59 -11.29 -4.84
C GLU A 42 4.13 -10.43 -5.99
N THR A 43 4.83 -9.33 -5.68
CA THR A 43 5.42 -8.44 -6.69
C THR A 43 6.67 -7.76 -6.15
N THR A 44 7.65 -7.52 -7.03
CA THR A 44 8.82 -6.71 -6.71
C THR A 44 8.44 -5.25 -6.70
N THR A 45 8.78 -4.55 -5.61
CA THR A 45 8.57 -3.12 -5.45
C THR A 45 9.86 -2.42 -5.06
N GLY A 46 9.86 -1.09 -5.11
CA GLY A 46 11.04 -0.24 -4.85
C GLY A 46 10.96 0.98 -5.75
N PRO A 47 10.99 0.83 -7.09
CA PRO A 47 10.68 1.94 -8.00
C PRO A 47 9.25 2.41 -7.77
N LEU A 48 9.08 3.70 -7.43
CA LEU A 48 7.79 4.29 -7.06
C LEU A 48 6.78 4.18 -8.21
N GLY A 49 5.50 3.98 -7.88
CA GLY A 49 4.41 3.80 -8.86
C GLY A 49 4.31 2.41 -9.49
N GLN A 50 5.39 1.60 -9.48
CA GLN A 50 5.38 0.28 -10.14
C GLN A 50 4.45 -0.71 -9.43
N GLY A 51 4.47 -0.76 -8.09
CA GLY A 51 3.58 -1.65 -7.32
C GLY A 51 2.10 -1.34 -7.55
N LEU A 52 1.74 -0.07 -7.61
CA LEU A 52 0.38 0.37 -7.91
C LEU A 52 -0.03 -0.05 -9.34
N SER A 53 0.85 0.12 -10.31
CA SER A 53 0.60 -0.28 -11.71
C SER A 53 0.48 -1.80 -11.86
N ASN A 54 1.30 -2.59 -11.13
CA ASN A 54 1.18 -4.04 -11.09
C ASN A 54 -0.17 -4.47 -10.52
N ALA A 55 -0.64 -3.81 -9.46
CA ALA A 55 -1.95 -4.10 -8.87
C ALA A 55 -3.11 -3.80 -9.82
N VAL A 56 -3.02 -2.74 -10.62
CA VAL A 56 -3.98 -2.49 -11.70
C VAL A 56 -3.97 -3.65 -12.69
N GLY A 57 -2.79 -4.16 -13.08
CA GLY A 57 -2.65 -5.35 -13.92
C GLY A 57 -3.28 -6.60 -13.29
N MET A 58 -3.07 -6.83 -11.99
CA MET A 58 -3.69 -7.94 -11.25
C MET A 58 -5.22 -7.84 -11.23
N ALA A 59 -5.76 -6.64 -10.99
CA ALA A 59 -7.20 -6.42 -11.01
C ALA A 59 -7.82 -6.58 -12.42
N ILE A 60 -7.09 -6.22 -13.48
CA ILE A 60 -7.48 -6.51 -14.86
C ILE A 60 -7.52 -8.03 -15.09
N ALA A 61 -6.49 -8.75 -14.65
CA ALA A 61 -6.41 -10.20 -14.78
C ALA A 61 -7.56 -10.89 -14.03
N GLU A 62 -7.85 -10.48 -12.80
CA GLU A 62 -9.00 -10.96 -12.04
C GLU A 62 -10.29 -10.79 -12.84
N LYS A 63 -10.56 -9.60 -13.33
CA LYS A 63 -11.79 -9.27 -14.07
C LYS A 63 -11.93 -10.13 -15.35
N ILE A 64 -10.83 -10.31 -16.09
CA ILE A 64 -10.81 -11.16 -17.29
C ILE A 64 -11.07 -12.64 -16.93
N LEU A 65 -10.38 -13.15 -15.92
CA LEU A 65 -10.51 -14.55 -15.50
C LEU A 65 -11.88 -14.83 -14.89
N ALA A 66 -12.43 -13.90 -14.09
CA ALA A 66 -13.77 -13.98 -13.55
C ALA A 66 -14.82 -14.09 -14.65
N ASN A 67 -14.73 -13.23 -15.67
CA ASN A 67 -15.63 -13.30 -16.84
C ASN A 67 -15.50 -14.60 -17.64
N LYS A 68 -14.31 -15.20 -17.66
CA LYS A 68 -14.05 -16.42 -18.42
C LYS A 68 -14.48 -17.69 -17.67
N PHE A 69 -14.31 -17.74 -16.36
CA PHE A 69 -14.42 -18.97 -15.57
C PHE A 69 -15.58 -19.00 -14.58
N ASN A 70 -16.08 -17.84 -14.16
CA ASN A 70 -17.22 -17.80 -13.25
C ASN A 70 -18.52 -18.14 -13.97
N THR A 71 -19.42 -18.77 -13.24
CA THR A 71 -20.79 -19.07 -13.68
C THR A 71 -21.78 -18.56 -12.62
N ASP A 72 -23.06 -18.58 -12.92
CA ASP A 72 -24.09 -18.19 -11.93
C ASP A 72 -24.04 -19.03 -10.66
N LYS A 73 -23.58 -20.30 -10.78
CA LYS A 73 -23.53 -21.24 -9.67
C LYS A 73 -22.18 -21.30 -8.95
N HIS A 74 -21.09 -20.92 -9.62
CA HIS A 74 -19.73 -21.06 -9.10
C HIS A 74 -18.91 -19.80 -9.35
N LYS A 75 -18.43 -19.20 -8.29
CA LYS A 75 -17.48 -18.08 -8.32
C LYS A 75 -16.07 -18.64 -8.04
N VAL A 76 -15.34 -18.96 -9.10
CA VAL A 76 -14.00 -19.56 -9.02
C VAL A 76 -12.93 -18.48 -8.84
N ILE A 77 -13.14 -17.31 -9.47
CA ILE A 77 -12.26 -16.14 -9.41
C ILE A 77 -13.05 -15.01 -8.77
N ASP A 78 -12.67 -14.62 -7.54
CA ASP A 78 -13.42 -13.62 -6.76
C ASP A 78 -12.55 -12.98 -5.68
N HIS A 79 -11.29 -12.65 -6.02
CA HIS A 79 -10.37 -12.05 -5.07
C HIS A 79 -10.27 -10.53 -5.24
N MET A 80 -9.96 -9.86 -4.15
CA MET A 80 -9.63 -8.44 -4.11
C MET A 80 -8.13 -8.24 -4.32
N THR A 81 -7.74 -7.11 -4.88
CA THR A 81 -6.36 -6.63 -4.93
C THR A 81 -6.22 -5.43 -4.02
N TYR A 82 -5.32 -5.51 -3.03
CA TYR A 82 -5.03 -4.43 -2.09
C TYR A 82 -3.66 -3.86 -2.34
N VAL A 83 -3.53 -2.53 -2.23
CA VAL A 83 -2.28 -1.81 -2.44
C VAL A 83 -2.08 -0.80 -1.33
N PHE A 84 -0.85 -0.71 -0.81
CA PHE A 84 -0.41 0.42 -0.02
C PHE A 84 0.42 1.36 -0.90
N THR A 85 0.16 2.65 -0.80
CA THR A 85 0.87 3.69 -1.56
C THR A 85 1.08 4.92 -0.69
N GLY A 86 2.12 5.70 -0.96
CA GLY A 86 2.38 6.96 -0.28
C GLY A 86 2.47 8.12 -1.28
N ASP A 87 2.74 9.33 -0.77
CA ASP A 87 2.85 10.56 -1.55
C ASP A 87 3.77 10.40 -2.76
N GLY A 88 4.99 9.92 -2.54
CA GLY A 88 5.97 9.72 -3.62
C GLY A 88 5.48 8.80 -4.74
N CYS A 89 4.74 7.74 -4.41
CA CYS A 89 4.15 6.85 -5.41
C CYS A 89 3.08 7.57 -6.26
N LEU A 90 2.27 8.43 -5.63
CA LEU A 90 1.20 9.15 -6.32
C LEU A 90 1.69 10.32 -7.17
N MET A 91 2.94 10.76 -6.97
CA MET A 91 3.61 11.75 -7.82
C MET A 91 4.10 11.18 -9.15
N GLU A 92 4.33 9.88 -9.23
CA GLU A 92 4.86 9.24 -10.44
C GLU A 92 3.86 9.29 -11.61
N GLY A 93 4.33 9.61 -12.80
CA GLY A 93 3.50 9.68 -14.01
C GLY A 93 2.76 8.39 -14.30
N ILE A 94 3.40 7.23 -14.09
CA ILE A 94 2.78 5.91 -14.28
C ILE A 94 1.56 5.70 -13.35
N SER A 95 1.56 6.30 -12.16
CA SER A 95 0.42 6.21 -11.24
C SER A 95 -0.81 6.93 -11.79
N HIS A 96 -0.64 8.10 -12.43
CA HIS A 96 -1.73 8.81 -13.09
C HIS A 96 -2.33 7.97 -14.23
N GLU A 97 -1.48 7.42 -15.09
CA GLU A 97 -1.92 6.61 -16.23
C GLU A 97 -2.63 5.34 -15.79
N ALA A 98 -2.04 4.60 -14.85
CA ALA A 98 -2.60 3.35 -14.33
C ALA A 98 -3.93 3.58 -13.59
N CYS A 99 -4.02 4.60 -12.74
CA CYS A 99 -5.25 4.91 -11.98
C CYS A 99 -6.38 5.40 -12.89
N SER A 100 -6.07 6.21 -13.91
CA SER A 100 -7.04 6.62 -14.92
C SER A 100 -7.60 5.41 -15.68
N LEU A 101 -6.73 4.48 -16.07
CA LEU A 101 -7.13 3.24 -16.73
C LEU A 101 -8.00 2.38 -15.80
N ALA A 102 -7.64 2.25 -14.53
CA ALA A 102 -8.40 1.46 -13.55
C ALA A 102 -9.83 1.98 -13.37
N GLY A 103 -10.00 3.30 -13.29
CA GLY A 103 -11.32 3.93 -13.23
C GLY A 103 -12.13 3.71 -14.50
N THR A 104 -11.51 3.91 -15.69
CA THR A 104 -12.13 3.65 -16.99
C THR A 104 -12.62 2.21 -17.12
N LEU A 105 -11.83 1.24 -16.69
CA LEU A 105 -12.16 -0.18 -16.73
C LEU A 105 -13.08 -0.62 -15.58
N ARG A 106 -13.39 0.27 -14.62
CA ARG A 106 -14.23 -0.02 -13.47
C ARG A 106 -13.74 -1.27 -12.72
N LEU A 107 -12.50 -1.22 -12.24
CA LEU A 107 -11.87 -2.33 -11.53
C LEU A 107 -12.33 -2.36 -10.06
N GLY A 108 -13.59 -2.72 -9.80
CA GLY A 108 -14.23 -2.64 -8.50
C GLY A 108 -13.64 -3.53 -7.41
N LYS A 109 -12.70 -4.41 -7.74
CA LYS A 109 -11.97 -5.24 -6.78
C LYS A 109 -10.55 -4.74 -6.48
N LEU A 110 -10.21 -3.53 -6.93
CA LEU A 110 -8.99 -2.84 -6.58
C LEU A 110 -9.24 -1.86 -5.44
N VAL A 111 -8.53 -2.03 -4.35
CA VAL A 111 -8.58 -1.15 -3.17
C VAL A 111 -7.16 -0.64 -2.89
N VAL A 112 -7.01 0.67 -2.91
CA VAL A 112 -5.74 1.35 -2.63
C VAL A 112 -5.85 2.07 -1.29
N LEU A 113 -4.95 1.77 -0.36
CA LEU A 113 -4.78 2.50 0.89
C LEU A 113 -3.65 3.51 0.68
N TYR A 114 -3.98 4.77 0.75
CA TYR A 114 -3.04 5.87 0.64
C TYR A 114 -2.56 6.29 2.02
N ASP A 115 -1.29 6.09 2.28
CA ASP A 115 -0.57 6.54 3.47
C ASP A 115 -0.27 8.04 3.31
N ASP A 116 -1.21 8.85 3.76
CA ASP A 116 -1.23 10.30 3.64
C ASP A 116 -0.57 10.92 4.88
N ASN A 117 0.75 10.94 4.87
CA ASN A 117 1.58 11.40 6.00
C ASN A 117 2.36 12.69 5.72
N ASN A 118 2.23 13.25 4.54
CA ASN A 118 2.88 14.50 4.11
C ASN A 118 4.41 14.48 4.14
N ILE A 119 5.04 13.29 4.14
CA ILE A 119 6.50 13.14 4.22
C ILE A 119 7.03 12.32 3.05
N SER A 120 8.07 12.81 2.41
CA SER A 120 8.90 12.07 1.46
C SER A 120 10.32 11.87 2.04
N ILE A 121 11.21 11.24 1.24
CA ILE A 121 12.59 11.01 1.64
C ILE A 121 13.34 12.31 1.98
N ASP A 122 13.00 13.42 1.33
CA ASP A 122 13.67 14.71 1.46
C ASP A 122 12.99 15.68 2.44
N GLY A 123 11.90 15.28 3.07
CA GLY A 123 11.16 16.11 4.03
C GLY A 123 9.67 16.19 3.73
N GLU A 124 9.05 17.26 4.21
CA GLU A 124 7.64 17.54 3.98
C GLU A 124 7.37 17.79 2.50
N VAL A 125 6.21 17.34 2.03
CA VAL A 125 5.80 17.52 0.63
C VAL A 125 5.09 18.86 0.37
N ASP A 126 4.81 19.62 1.41
CA ASP A 126 4.20 20.92 1.31
C ASP A 126 4.97 21.87 0.37
N GLY A 127 4.25 22.55 -0.48
CA GLY A 127 4.80 23.54 -1.42
C GLY A 127 5.29 22.96 -2.74
N TRP A 128 5.41 21.64 -2.88
CA TRP A 128 5.81 20.99 -4.14
C TRP A 128 4.94 19.78 -4.55
N PHE A 129 4.14 19.23 -3.65
CA PHE A 129 3.05 18.32 -3.95
C PHE A 129 1.77 18.87 -3.32
N THR A 130 1.02 19.64 -4.11
CA THR A 130 -0.13 20.44 -3.65
C THR A 130 -1.45 20.00 -4.27
N GLU A 131 -1.47 18.79 -4.81
CA GLU A 131 -2.66 18.24 -5.44
C GLU A 131 -3.71 17.84 -4.41
N ASP A 132 -4.98 18.05 -4.75
CA ASP A 132 -6.11 17.45 -4.06
C ASP A 132 -6.28 16.00 -4.53
N ILE A 133 -5.66 15.05 -3.80
CA ILE A 133 -5.67 13.62 -4.15
C ILE A 133 -7.08 13.05 -4.19
N PRO A 134 -7.97 13.29 -3.20
CA PRO A 134 -9.37 12.90 -3.29
C PRO A 134 -10.02 13.31 -4.62
N SER A 135 -10.02 14.60 -4.92
CA SER A 135 -10.64 15.14 -6.15
C SER A 135 -10.00 14.58 -7.43
N ARG A 136 -8.69 14.35 -7.43
CA ARG A 136 -8.00 13.72 -8.55
C ARG A 136 -8.52 12.32 -8.83
N PHE A 137 -8.66 11.47 -7.80
CA PHE A 137 -9.15 10.10 -7.94
C PHE A 137 -10.63 10.06 -8.28
N GLU A 138 -11.44 10.96 -7.73
CA GLU A 138 -12.84 11.13 -8.14
C GLU A 138 -12.95 11.44 -9.64
N SER A 139 -12.06 12.29 -10.17
CA SER A 139 -12.02 12.61 -11.59
C SER A 139 -11.63 11.42 -12.49
N TYR A 140 -10.88 10.46 -11.96
CA TYR A 140 -10.61 9.17 -12.62
C TYR A 140 -11.81 8.22 -12.59
N GLY A 141 -12.85 8.53 -11.83
CA GLY A 141 -14.03 7.68 -11.67
C GLY A 141 -13.92 6.65 -10.54
N TRP A 142 -13.03 6.86 -9.60
CA TRP A 142 -12.89 6.04 -8.40
C TRP A 142 -13.94 6.39 -7.33
N GLU A 143 -14.22 5.45 -6.44
CA GLU A 143 -14.78 5.74 -5.13
C GLU A 143 -13.65 6.22 -4.22
N VAL A 144 -13.89 7.31 -3.48
CA VAL A 144 -12.92 7.83 -2.51
C VAL A 144 -13.52 7.80 -1.11
N ILE A 145 -12.76 7.29 -0.16
CA ILE A 145 -13.06 7.31 1.27
C ILE A 145 -12.01 8.20 1.94
N PRO A 146 -12.28 9.49 2.11
CA PRO A 146 -11.32 10.45 2.64
C PRO A 146 -11.22 10.41 4.15
N ASP A 147 -10.16 11.03 4.70
CA ASP A 147 -10.00 11.44 6.10
C ASP A 147 -10.14 10.31 7.14
N ILE A 148 -9.64 9.12 6.82
CA ILE A 148 -9.57 7.99 7.76
C ILE A 148 -8.35 8.19 8.66
N ASP A 149 -8.53 8.10 9.99
CA ASP A 149 -7.39 7.96 10.90
C ASP A 149 -6.72 6.60 10.69
N GLY A 150 -5.58 6.59 10.00
CA GLY A 150 -4.81 5.38 9.69
C GLY A 150 -4.21 4.70 10.93
N HIS A 151 -4.29 5.35 12.09
CA HIS A 151 -3.89 4.77 13.38
C HIS A 151 -5.07 4.26 14.21
N ASP A 152 -6.31 4.48 13.78
CA ASP A 152 -7.50 3.89 14.38
C ASP A 152 -7.93 2.63 13.59
N SER A 153 -7.71 1.46 14.20
CA SER A 153 -8.03 0.17 13.57
C SER A 153 -9.52 0.00 13.27
N GLU A 154 -10.41 0.64 14.04
CA GLU A 154 -11.86 0.54 13.80
C GLU A 154 -12.28 1.39 12.59
N GLU A 155 -11.68 2.56 12.40
CA GLU A 155 -11.94 3.39 11.23
C GLU A 155 -11.43 2.71 9.96
N VAL A 156 -10.22 2.15 10.00
CA VAL A 156 -9.63 1.40 8.89
C VAL A 156 -10.48 0.18 8.53
N ASP A 157 -10.96 -0.58 9.52
CA ASP A 157 -11.82 -1.74 9.27
C ASP A 157 -13.16 -1.34 8.61
N LYS A 158 -13.81 -0.29 9.12
CA LYS A 158 -15.06 0.25 8.53
C LYS A 158 -14.84 0.70 7.08
N ALA A 159 -13.70 1.36 6.79
CA ALA A 159 -13.35 1.79 5.43
C ALA A 159 -13.13 0.59 4.50
N LEU A 160 -12.42 -0.45 4.96
CA LEU A 160 -12.21 -1.68 4.20
C LEU A 160 -13.52 -2.43 3.94
N ILE A 161 -14.43 -2.51 4.92
CA ILE A 161 -15.76 -3.09 4.73
C ILE A 161 -16.53 -2.31 3.66
N LYS A 162 -16.55 -0.96 3.75
CA LYS A 162 -17.18 -0.11 2.75
C LYS A 162 -16.62 -0.32 1.35
N ALA A 163 -15.30 -0.37 1.22
CA ALA A 163 -14.61 -0.62 -0.05
C ALA A 163 -15.00 -1.96 -0.68
N LYS A 164 -15.12 -3.03 0.12
CA LYS A 164 -15.54 -4.37 -0.36
C LYS A 164 -16.97 -4.42 -0.89
N LEU A 165 -17.84 -3.54 -0.42
CA LEU A 165 -19.23 -3.47 -0.89
C LEU A 165 -19.37 -2.78 -2.25
N ASN A 166 -18.38 -1.96 -2.63
CA ASN A 166 -18.35 -1.30 -3.92
C ASN A 166 -17.64 -2.18 -4.96
N THR A 167 -18.41 -2.84 -5.81
CA THR A 167 -17.88 -3.71 -6.88
C THR A 167 -17.82 -3.03 -8.26
N GLU A 168 -18.27 -1.77 -8.34
CA GLU A 168 -18.43 -1.06 -9.62
C GLU A 168 -17.27 -0.12 -9.94
N LYS A 169 -16.52 0.31 -8.93
CA LYS A 169 -15.42 1.27 -9.07
C LYS A 169 -14.24 0.84 -8.22
N PRO A 170 -12.99 1.09 -8.65
CA PRO A 170 -11.86 0.97 -7.74
C PRO A 170 -12.01 1.96 -6.59
N THR A 171 -11.47 1.62 -5.42
CA THR A 171 -11.62 2.44 -4.21
C THR A 171 -10.25 2.94 -3.73
N LEU A 172 -10.17 4.24 -3.45
CA LEU A 172 -9.07 4.86 -2.72
C LEU A 172 -9.53 5.13 -1.28
N ILE A 173 -8.76 4.68 -0.30
CA ILE A 173 -8.93 5.01 1.12
C ILE A 173 -7.78 5.94 1.50
N CYS A 174 -8.06 7.19 1.85
CA CYS A 174 -7.05 8.15 2.28
C CYS A 174 -6.86 8.02 3.79
N CYS A 175 -5.75 7.43 4.20
CA CYS A 175 -5.41 7.17 5.60
C CYS A 175 -4.43 8.24 6.10
N LYS A 176 -4.91 9.15 6.93
CA LYS A 176 -4.04 10.10 7.62
C LYS A 176 -3.18 9.36 8.62
N THR A 177 -1.88 9.48 8.47
CA THR A 177 -0.92 8.84 9.38
C THR A 177 0.20 9.81 9.79
N VAL A 178 0.98 9.38 10.75
CA VAL A 178 2.20 10.08 11.17
C VAL A 178 3.36 9.11 11.04
N ILE A 179 4.33 9.42 10.19
CA ILE A 179 5.51 8.57 10.02
C ILE A 179 6.28 8.45 11.35
N GLY A 180 6.73 7.25 11.68
CA GLY A 180 7.46 7.00 12.93
C GLY A 180 6.63 7.22 14.19
N LYS A 181 5.30 7.07 14.13
CA LYS A 181 4.39 7.25 15.27
C LYS A 181 4.85 6.50 16.51
N GLY A 182 4.84 7.20 17.65
CA GLY A 182 5.29 6.69 18.93
C GLY A 182 6.78 6.91 19.20
N SER A 183 7.54 7.44 18.23
CA SER A 183 8.93 7.80 18.42
C SER A 183 9.03 9.16 19.12
N PRO A 184 9.62 9.26 20.34
CA PRO A 184 9.58 10.50 21.13
C PRO A 184 10.24 11.71 20.45
N ASN A 185 11.29 11.48 19.65
CA ASN A 185 12.08 12.54 19.05
C ASN A 185 12.07 12.54 17.51
N LYS A 186 11.52 11.51 16.87
CA LYS A 186 11.60 11.34 15.41
C LYS A 186 10.23 11.21 14.74
N GLU A 187 9.15 11.13 15.53
CA GLU A 187 7.78 11.08 14.98
C GLU A 187 7.53 12.29 14.07
N GLY A 188 6.88 12.06 12.93
CA GLY A 188 6.53 13.08 11.96
C GLY A 188 7.71 13.65 11.16
N THR A 189 8.90 13.03 11.21
CA THR A 189 10.07 13.55 10.52
C THR A 189 10.57 12.63 9.41
N ALA A 190 11.14 13.19 8.35
CA ALA A 190 11.76 12.46 7.25
C ALA A 190 12.94 11.58 7.72
N SER A 191 13.51 11.84 8.91
CA SER A 191 14.62 11.03 9.46
C SER A 191 14.24 9.58 9.74
N THR A 192 12.93 9.26 9.78
CA THR A 192 12.41 7.88 9.93
C THR A 192 12.16 7.20 8.58
N HIS A 193 12.20 7.94 7.50
CA HIS A 193 11.96 7.38 6.16
C HIS A 193 13.10 6.45 5.73
N GLY A 194 12.87 5.13 5.78
CA GLY A 194 13.84 4.13 5.38
C GLY A 194 15.08 4.01 6.25
N SER A 195 15.11 4.65 7.43
CA SER A 195 16.22 4.67 8.35
C SER A 195 15.86 4.03 9.70
N PRO A 196 16.80 3.35 10.40
CA PRO A 196 16.55 2.82 11.73
C PRO A 196 16.40 3.97 12.73
N LEU A 197 15.53 3.76 13.73
CA LEU A 197 15.34 4.73 14.80
C LEU A 197 16.57 4.87 15.69
N GLY A 198 17.33 3.78 15.90
CA GLY A 198 18.45 3.68 16.81
C GLY A 198 18.06 3.17 18.20
N ASP A 199 19.03 2.60 18.92
CA ASP A 199 18.78 1.89 20.17
C ASP A 199 18.22 2.79 21.28
N GLU A 200 18.68 4.03 21.35
CA GLU A 200 18.21 5.00 22.34
C GLU A 200 16.73 5.37 22.13
N GLU A 201 16.35 5.61 20.90
CA GLU A 201 14.96 5.92 20.53
C GLU A 201 14.04 4.73 20.78
N ILE A 202 14.46 3.52 20.39
CA ILE A 202 13.72 2.28 20.62
C ILE A 202 13.56 2.01 22.12
N ALA A 203 14.57 2.30 22.95
CA ALA A 203 14.48 2.14 24.40
C ALA A 203 13.43 3.06 25.02
N GLN A 204 13.25 4.26 24.49
CA GLN A 204 12.24 5.21 24.96
C GLN A 204 10.82 4.87 24.49
N MET A 205 10.68 4.15 23.37
CA MET A 205 9.38 3.70 22.84
C MET A 205 8.79 2.49 23.58
N ARG A 206 9.62 1.75 24.34
CA ARG A 206 9.24 0.53 25.11
C ARG A 206 8.76 0.87 26.52
#